data_400567c36b5a09644583e01913cbcca4
#
_entry.id   400567c36b5a09644583e01913cbcca4
#
_cell.length_a   1.000
_cell.length_b   1.000
_cell.length_c   1.000
_cell.angle_alpha   90.00
_cell.angle_beta   90.00
_cell.angle_gamma   90.00
#
_symmetry.space_group_name_H-M   'P 1'
#
loop_
_entity.id
_entity.type
_entity.pdbx_description
1 polymer ?
#
loop_
_entity_poly.entity_id
_entity_poly.type
_entity_poly.pdbx_seq_one_letter_code
_entity_poly.pdbx_strand_id
1 'polypeptide(L)'
;MRAVLSVWDKRGIAELAEGLHALGFELFSTGNTMRAIEEGHIPVRSISDLTGFPEILGGRVKTLHPAVHGGLLARRDSAEHMAELERHHLAPIDLVVSNLYPFVQTVAGGGDLDRALENIDIGGPTLIRAAAKNFPAVIVVVSPDDYGRVLDLLRAGEVALEERRRLAQRAFQHVAAYDTAIAAYLRGEHEPFPPVLTLGFDKLHDLRYGENPHQRGAVYRQATDPEAAPSGIASATLLHGPEMSFVNYVDADGAWQAVWDFEEPTCVIVKHATPCGIASRDDMIRAYELALAGDPLSAYGGIIAFNRPVDAALATAVREVRNPLSGQRQLYHVLIAPEFTDDGL
;
A
#
# COMPACT_ATOMS: atom_id res chain seq x y z
N MET A 1 27.83 -2.17 17.58
CA MET A 1 27.02 -2.02 16.35
C MET A 1 26.41 -0.63 16.33
N ARG A 2 26.12 -0.08 15.13
CA ARG A 2 25.55 1.27 14.98
C ARG A 2 24.24 1.20 14.20
N ALA A 3 23.24 1.98 14.66
CA ALA A 3 21.95 2.10 13.99
C ALA A 3 21.63 3.58 13.70
N VAL A 4 21.11 3.85 12.51
CA VAL A 4 20.58 5.18 12.12
C VAL A 4 19.07 5.08 12.01
N LEU A 5 18.36 5.90 12.79
CA LEU A 5 16.90 5.94 12.85
C LEU A 5 16.42 7.32 12.37
N SER A 6 15.70 7.34 11.26
CA SER A 6 15.14 8.56 10.67
C SER A 6 13.80 8.24 10.02
N VAL A 7 12.70 8.35 10.77
CA VAL A 7 11.38 7.95 10.33
C VAL A 7 10.41 9.13 10.37
N TRP A 8 9.45 9.13 9.45
CA TRP A 8 8.27 9.99 9.52
C TRP A 8 7.19 9.35 10.40
N ASP A 9 6.82 8.09 10.12
CA ASP A 9 5.90 7.32 10.97
C ASP A 9 6.61 6.85 12.23
N LYS A 10 6.17 7.39 13.38
CA LYS A 10 6.80 7.17 14.68
C LYS A 10 6.24 5.97 15.45
N ARG A 11 5.28 5.21 14.86
CA ARG A 11 4.70 4.05 15.53
C ARG A 11 5.79 3.06 15.92
N GLY A 12 5.85 2.69 17.20
CA GLY A 12 6.78 1.69 17.74
C GLY A 12 8.26 2.06 17.68
N ILE A 13 8.62 3.34 17.37
CA ILE A 13 10.04 3.72 17.22
C ILE A 13 10.78 3.75 18.57
N ALA A 14 10.10 4.11 19.66
CA ALA A 14 10.69 4.12 20.99
C ALA A 14 10.97 2.69 21.46
N GLU A 15 10.02 1.79 21.33
CA GLU A 15 10.17 0.37 21.69
C GLU A 15 11.28 -0.31 20.86
N LEU A 16 11.36 0.02 19.56
CA LEU A 16 12.44 -0.47 18.72
C LEU A 16 13.81 0.07 19.20
N ALA A 17 13.90 1.37 19.48
CA ALA A 17 15.13 2.01 19.94
C ALA A 17 15.59 1.44 21.30
N GLU A 18 14.67 1.21 22.25
CA GLU A 18 14.95 0.56 23.52
C GLU A 18 15.51 -0.86 23.31
N GLY A 19 14.85 -1.65 22.46
CA GLY A 19 15.31 -2.99 22.14
C GLY A 19 16.69 -3.02 21.49
N LEU A 20 16.97 -2.11 20.55
CA LEU A 20 18.28 -1.99 19.91
C LEU A 20 19.35 -1.53 20.90
N HIS A 21 19.03 -0.57 21.78
CA HIS A 21 19.95 -0.11 22.82
C HIS A 21 20.31 -1.24 23.79
N ALA A 22 19.32 -2.01 24.24
CA ALA A 22 19.54 -3.19 25.10
C ALA A 22 20.42 -4.27 24.43
N LEU A 23 20.41 -4.36 23.11
CA LEU A 23 21.28 -5.23 22.31
C LEU A 23 22.67 -4.62 22.02
N GLY A 24 22.99 -3.46 22.61
CA GLY A 24 24.28 -2.81 22.49
C GLY A 24 24.49 -2.00 21.20
N PHE A 25 23.42 -1.57 20.54
CA PHE A 25 23.55 -0.62 19.44
C PHE A 25 23.77 0.80 19.94
N GLU A 26 24.73 1.50 19.33
CA GLU A 26 24.86 2.94 19.40
C GLU A 26 23.85 3.56 18.43
N LEU A 27 22.91 4.35 18.95
CA LEU A 27 21.81 4.90 18.18
C LEU A 27 22.12 6.32 17.71
N PHE A 28 21.90 6.58 16.42
CA PHE A 28 21.97 7.92 15.82
C PHE A 28 20.61 8.26 15.19
N SER A 29 20.19 9.52 15.36
CA SER A 29 18.90 9.96 14.84
C SER A 29 18.91 11.42 14.41
N THR A 30 17.83 11.86 13.78
CA THR A 30 17.64 13.22 13.27
C THR A 30 16.34 13.83 13.79
N GLY A 31 16.35 15.12 14.05
CA GLY A 31 15.16 15.96 14.24
C GLY A 31 14.06 15.33 15.12
N ASN A 32 12.85 15.23 14.60
CA ASN A 32 11.69 14.75 15.35
C ASN A 32 11.75 13.26 15.72
N THR A 33 12.53 12.45 15.00
CA THR A 33 12.74 11.04 15.38
C THR A 33 13.59 10.96 16.65
N MET A 34 14.65 11.76 16.73
CA MET A 34 15.49 11.85 17.92
C MET A 34 14.66 12.24 19.14
N ARG A 35 13.82 13.28 19.04
CA ARG A 35 12.94 13.71 20.14
C ARG A 35 12.01 12.58 20.62
N ALA A 36 11.38 11.85 19.70
CA ALA A 36 10.50 10.75 20.06
C ALA A 36 11.23 9.62 20.82
N ILE A 37 12.51 9.39 20.52
CA ILE A 37 13.35 8.42 21.23
C ILE A 37 13.77 8.96 22.60
N GLU A 38 14.15 10.23 22.68
CA GLU A 38 14.52 10.91 23.93
C GLU A 38 13.37 10.99 24.94
N GLU A 39 12.14 11.19 24.46
CA GLU A 39 10.91 11.15 25.30
C GLU A 39 10.74 9.78 25.99
N GLY A 40 11.23 8.71 25.39
CA GLY A 40 11.34 7.37 26.00
C GLY A 40 12.53 7.19 26.93
N HIS A 41 13.32 8.25 27.20
CA HIS A 41 14.55 8.22 28.00
C HIS A 41 15.61 7.24 27.47
N ILE A 42 15.62 6.99 26.16
CA ILE A 42 16.55 6.07 25.51
C ILE A 42 17.77 6.87 25.02
N PRO A 43 19.00 6.42 25.33
CA PRO A 43 20.21 7.09 24.84
C PRO A 43 20.28 7.08 23.32
N VAL A 44 20.30 8.26 22.72
CA VAL A 44 20.42 8.47 21.28
C VAL A 44 21.29 9.69 21.00
N ARG A 45 22.09 9.62 19.95
CA ARG A 45 22.99 10.70 19.53
C ARG A 45 22.47 11.36 18.26
N SER A 46 22.82 12.64 18.08
CA SER A 46 22.54 13.33 16.83
C SER A 46 23.34 12.73 15.66
N ILE A 47 22.75 12.72 14.48
CA ILE A 47 23.49 12.39 13.25
C ILE A 47 24.67 13.34 13.02
N SER A 48 24.60 14.57 13.53
CA SER A 48 25.69 15.53 13.49
C SER A 48 26.93 15.08 14.28
N ASP A 49 26.74 14.27 15.33
CA ASP A 49 27.86 13.69 16.09
C ASP A 49 28.58 12.60 15.29
N LEU A 50 27.82 11.89 14.40
CA LEU A 50 28.38 10.89 13.49
C LEU A 50 29.13 11.53 12.32
N THR A 51 28.60 12.64 11.80
CA THR A 51 29.12 13.30 10.60
C THR A 51 30.21 14.34 10.93
N GLY A 52 30.20 14.88 12.14
CA GLY A 52 31.03 16.05 12.52
C GLY A 52 30.56 17.32 11.77
N PHE A 53 29.39 17.32 11.17
CA PHE A 53 28.88 18.42 10.36
C PHE A 53 27.43 18.79 10.78
N PRO A 54 27.11 20.09 10.91
CA PRO A 54 25.76 20.51 11.30
C PRO A 54 24.72 20.23 10.21
N GLU A 55 23.45 20.11 10.61
CA GLU A 55 22.34 20.16 9.66
C GLU A 55 22.28 21.56 9.02
N ILE A 56 22.14 21.61 7.70
CA ILE A 56 22.10 22.87 6.94
C ILE A 56 20.87 22.94 6.05
N LEU A 57 20.62 24.13 5.47
CA LEU A 57 19.50 24.41 4.57
C LEU A 57 18.14 24.05 5.19
N GLY A 58 17.93 24.43 6.47
CA GLY A 58 16.71 24.12 7.17
C GLY A 58 16.47 22.62 7.40
N GLY A 59 17.55 21.82 7.39
CA GLY A 59 17.48 20.37 7.59
C GLY A 59 17.31 19.56 6.30
N ARG A 60 17.38 20.18 5.11
CA ARG A 60 17.37 19.46 3.84
C ARG A 60 18.61 18.60 3.64
N VAL A 61 19.74 18.94 4.28
CA VAL A 61 20.98 18.19 4.27
C VAL A 61 21.36 17.80 5.69
N LYS A 62 21.26 16.51 6.00
CA LYS A 62 21.56 15.91 7.31
C LYS A 62 22.35 14.62 7.14
N THR A 63 21.77 13.64 6.45
CA THR A 63 22.33 12.29 6.25
C THR A 63 23.14 12.15 4.96
N LEU A 64 23.09 13.14 4.06
CA LEU A 64 23.86 13.16 2.81
C LEU A 64 25.32 13.51 3.08
N HIS A 65 26.04 12.61 3.72
CA HIS A 65 27.41 12.83 4.15
C HIS A 65 28.26 11.55 3.95
N PRO A 66 29.55 11.66 3.57
CA PRO A 66 30.45 10.51 3.41
C PRO A 66 30.54 9.60 4.64
N ALA A 67 30.47 10.15 5.85
CA ALA A 67 30.49 9.36 7.08
C ALA A 67 29.29 8.42 7.20
N VAL A 68 28.10 8.83 6.73
CA VAL A 68 26.91 7.99 6.72
C VAL A 68 27.00 6.98 5.56
N HIS A 69 27.17 7.46 4.34
CA HIS A 69 27.11 6.61 3.15
C HIS A 69 28.33 5.68 3.02
N GLY A 70 29.53 6.10 3.47
CA GLY A 70 30.69 5.24 3.58
C GLY A 70 30.46 4.10 4.58
N GLY A 71 29.92 4.43 5.77
CA GLY A 71 29.56 3.44 6.79
C GLY A 71 28.52 2.40 6.31
N LEU A 72 27.59 2.81 5.43
CA LEU A 72 26.57 1.92 4.85
C LEU A 72 27.10 1.10 3.67
N LEU A 73 27.83 1.72 2.75
CA LEU A 73 28.19 1.13 1.47
C LEU A 73 29.46 0.28 1.52
N ALA A 74 30.29 0.43 2.56
CA ALA A 74 31.51 -0.37 2.70
C ALA A 74 31.19 -1.85 2.81
N ARG A 75 31.77 -2.65 1.91
CA ARG A 75 31.71 -4.11 1.96
C ARG A 75 32.55 -4.61 3.13
N ARG A 76 31.94 -5.36 4.04
CA ARG A 76 32.59 -5.89 5.23
C ARG A 76 33.59 -6.98 4.93
N ASP A 77 33.42 -7.66 3.79
CA ASP A 77 34.33 -8.71 3.27
C ASP A 77 35.51 -8.15 2.45
N SER A 78 35.56 -6.83 2.21
CA SER A 78 36.67 -6.17 1.51
C SER A 78 37.63 -5.51 2.49
N ALA A 79 38.83 -6.07 2.61
CA ALA A 79 39.90 -5.47 3.43
C ALA A 79 40.24 -4.03 2.99
N GLU A 80 40.17 -3.74 1.67
CA GLU A 80 40.42 -2.42 1.12
C GLU A 80 39.38 -1.41 1.61
N HIS A 81 38.06 -1.74 1.53
CA HIS A 81 37.00 -0.86 2.01
C HIS A 81 37.10 -0.63 3.53
N MET A 82 37.45 -1.65 4.29
CA MET A 82 37.60 -1.50 5.75
C MET A 82 38.80 -0.64 6.11
N ALA A 83 39.94 -0.78 5.43
CA ALA A 83 41.11 0.07 5.61
C ALA A 83 40.85 1.52 5.17
N GLU A 84 40.01 1.73 4.16
CA GLU A 84 39.59 3.07 3.73
C GLU A 84 38.73 3.75 4.78
N LEU A 85 37.76 3.05 5.37
CA LEU A 85 36.96 3.58 6.48
C LEU A 85 37.85 3.99 7.64
N GLU A 86 38.80 3.14 8.03
CA GLU A 86 39.74 3.42 9.13
C GLU A 86 40.58 4.66 8.83
N ARG A 87 41.15 4.75 7.62
CA ARG A 87 41.98 5.92 7.19
C ARG A 87 41.22 7.24 7.29
N HIS A 88 39.91 7.22 7.05
CA HIS A 88 39.06 8.40 7.11
C HIS A 88 38.33 8.56 8.46
N HIS A 89 38.68 7.75 9.47
CA HIS A 89 38.05 7.73 10.79
C HIS A 89 36.53 7.51 10.73
N LEU A 90 36.06 6.74 9.73
CA LEU A 90 34.67 6.36 9.55
C LEU A 90 34.44 4.98 10.18
N ALA A 91 33.20 4.74 10.60
CA ALA A 91 32.85 3.43 11.13
C ALA A 91 31.63 2.85 10.40
N PRO A 92 31.54 1.53 10.37
CA PRO A 92 30.40 0.82 9.82
C PRO A 92 29.08 1.20 10.50
N ILE A 93 28.00 1.21 9.71
CA ILE A 93 26.61 1.29 10.18
C ILE A 93 25.94 -0.05 9.85
N ASP A 94 25.31 -0.67 10.84
CA ASP A 94 24.84 -2.04 10.77
C ASP A 94 23.33 -2.13 10.53
N LEU A 95 22.58 -1.07 10.91
CA LEU A 95 21.14 -1.02 10.78
C LEU A 95 20.67 0.38 10.40
N VAL A 96 19.69 0.44 9.50
CA VAL A 96 18.95 1.65 9.14
C VAL A 96 17.46 1.41 9.33
N VAL A 97 16.80 2.30 10.04
CA VAL A 97 15.35 2.39 10.14
C VAL A 97 14.92 3.71 9.54
N SER A 98 14.24 3.68 8.43
CA SER A 98 13.81 4.90 7.73
C SER A 98 12.55 4.65 6.92
N ASN A 99 11.58 5.54 7.06
CA ASN A 99 10.42 5.62 6.18
C ASN A 99 10.21 7.06 5.73
N LEU A 100 9.52 7.21 4.61
CA LEU A 100 9.46 8.47 3.89
C LEU A 100 8.26 9.30 4.33
N TYR A 101 8.30 10.60 4.05
CA TYR A 101 7.17 11.49 4.21
C TYR A 101 5.97 10.98 3.39
N PRO A 102 4.74 11.15 3.88
CA PRO A 102 3.54 10.72 3.14
C PRO A 102 3.22 11.72 2.03
N PHE A 103 4.05 11.76 1.01
CA PHE A 103 3.92 12.70 -0.12
C PHE A 103 2.50 12.68 -0.69
N VAL A 104 1.94 11.51 -0.92
CA VAL A 104 0.60 11.33 -1.48
C VAL A 104 -0.46 12.00 -0.60
N GLN A 105 -0.41 11.79 0.74
CA GLN A 105 -1.34 12.44 1.68
C GLN A 105 -1.18 13.97 1.72
N THR A 106 0.05 14.45 1.53
CA THR A 106 0.34 15.88 1.52
C THR A 106 -0.26 16.59 0.31
N VAL A 107 -0.19 15.98 -0.87
CA VAL A 107 -0.70 16.55 -2.12
C VAL A 107 -2.20 16.35 -2.30
N ALA A 108 -2.78 15.28 -1.77
CA ALA A 108 -4.20 15.00 -1.78
C ALA A 108 -5.02 16.08 -1.02
N GLY A 109 -4.45 16.65 0.04
CA GLY A 109 -5.06 17.79 0.78
C GLY A 109 -5.06 19.14 0.03
N GLY A 110 -4.77 19.18 -1.30
CA GLY A 110 -4.85 20.39 -2.12
C GLY A 110 -3.70 21.38 -1.90
N GLY A 111 -2.49 20.90 -1.61
CA GLY A 111 -1.29 21.73 -1.49
C GLY A 111 -0.85 22.32 -2.83
N ASP A 112 -0.32 23.56 -2.79
CA ASP A 112 0.34 24.15 -3.95
C ASP A 112 1.68 23.44 -4.28
N LEU A 113 2.26 23.76 -5.43
CA LEU A 113 3.50 23.18 -5.91
C LEU A 113 4.65 23.37 -4.90
N ASP A 114 4.74 24.54 -4.27
CA ASP A 114 5.81 24.85 -3.32
C ASP A 114 5.73 23.94 -2.10
N ARG A 115 4.52 23.70 -1.57
CA ARG A 115 4.29 22.74 -0.47
C ARG A 115 4.61 21.31 -0.89
N ALA A 116 4.25 20.91 -2.11
CA ALA A 116 4.61 19.60 -2.63
C ALA A 116 6.12 19.42 -2.71
N LEU A 117 6.86 20.40 -3.26
CA LEU A 117 8.31 20.37 -3.38
C LEU A 117 9.02 20.29 -2.02
N GLU A 118 8.53 21.00 -0.99
CA GLU A 118 9.08 20.93 0.37
C GLU A 118 8.90 19.54 1.03
N ASN A 119 7.93 18.77 0.58
CA ASN A 119 7.66 17.43 1.10
C ASN A 119 8.29 16.30 0.27
N ILE A 120 9.08 16.62 -0.77
CA ILE A 120 9.90 15.63 -1.45
C ILE A 120 11.14 15.33 -0.62
N ASP A 121 11.18 14.12 -0.05
CA ASP A 121 12.32 13.63 0.73
C ASP A 121 13.47 13.19 -0.19
N ILE A 122 14.64 13.78 -0.01
CA ILE A 122 15.86 13.41 -0.72
C ILE A 122 16.74 12.49 0.14
N GLY A 123 16.87 12.81 1.42
CA GLY A 123 17.76 12.12 2.34
C GLY A 123 17.30 10.70 2.67
N GLY A 124 16.01 10.51 2.90
CA GLY A 124 15.40 9.21 3.22
C GLY A 124 15.59 8.19 2.10
N PRO A 125 15.16 8.46 0.86
CA PRO A 125 15.38 7.55 -0.27
C PRO A 125 16.84 7.19 -0.48
N THR A 126 17.75 8.15 -0.37
CA THR A 126 19.19 7.93 -0.54
C THR A 126 19.74 7.02 0.55
N LEU A 127 19.35 7.25 1.81
CA LEU A 127 19.74 6.44 2.97
C LEU A 127 19.22 5.00 2.84
N ILE A 128 17.95 4.83 2.52
CA ILE A 128 17.30 3.54 2.33
C ILE A 128 17.98 2.76 1.21
N ARG A 129 18.22 3.38 0.06
CA ARG A 129 18.85 2.73 -1.09
C ARG A 129 20.29 2.31 -0.81
N ALA A 130 21.07 3.13 -0.09
CA ALA A 130 22.43 2.79 0.31
C ALA A 130 22.47 1.56 1.22
N ALA A 131 21.62 1.53 2.25
CA ALA A 131 21.49 0.41 3.16
C ALA A 131 21.01 -0.87 2.42
N ALA A 132 19.97 -0.76 1.61
CA ALA A 132 19.41 -1.88 0.85
C ALA A 132 20.40 -2.46 -0.17
N LYS A 133 21.22 -1.63 -0.82
CA LYS A 133 22.28 -2.10 -1.72
C LYS A 133 23.29 -3.01 -1.02
N ASN A 134 23.59 -2.73 0.23
CA ASN A 134 24.56 -3.49 1.03
C ASN A 134 23.86 -4.42 2.05
N PHE A 135 22.69 -4.95 1.72
CA PHE A 135 21.90 -5.80 2.61
C PHE A 135 22.65 -7.01 3.20
N PRO A 136 23.70 -7.58 2.56
CA PRO A 136 24.47 -8.64 3.21
C PRO A 136 25.13 -8.19 4.52
N ALA A 137 25.47 -6.89 4.63
CA ALA A 137 26.13 -6.32 5.79
C ALA A 137 25.20 -5.40 6.63
N VAL A 138 24.20 -4.80 6.04
CA VAL A 138 23.33 -3.79 6.66
C VAL A 138 21.89 -4.27 6.69
N ILE A 139 21.23 -4.16 7.85
CA ILE A 139 19.80 -4.38 7.97
C ILE A 139 19.08 -3.07 7.64
N VAL A 140 18.08 -3.12 6.75
CA VAL A 140 17.25 -1.95 6.42
C VAL A 140 15.79 -2.22 6.73
N VAL A 141 15.14 -1.32 7.47
CA VAL A 141 13.74 -1.46 7.88
C VAL A 141 12.97 -0.20 7.49
N VAL A 142 11.91 -0.36 6.72
CA VAL A 142 11.09 0.76 6.22
C VAL A 142 9.65 0.76 6.73
N SER A 143 9.23 -0.29 7.44
CA SER A 143 7.87 -0.39 7.99
C SER A 143 7.91 -0.64 9.49
N PRO A 144 7.09 0.08 10.29
CA PRO A 144 6.89 -0.24 11.70
C PRO A 144 6.44 -1.69 11.95
N ASP A 145 5.73 -2.29 11.00
CA ASP A 145 5.22 -3.66 11.11
C ASP A 145 6.33 -4.72 11.15
N ASP A 146 7.55 -4.38 10.70
CA ASP A 146 8.72 -5.27 10.77
C ASP A 146 9.53 -5.12 12.08
N TYR A 147 9.27 -4.10 12.92
CA TYR A 147 10.10 -3.79 14.08
C TYR A 147 10.20 -4.94 15.07
N GLY A 148 9.06 -5.50 15.48
CA GLY A 148 9.02 -6.63 16.41
C GLY A 148 9.79 -7.84 15.88
N ARG A 149 9.54 -8.22 14.62
CA ARG A 149 10.21 -9.34 13.97
C ARG A 149 11.74 -9.14 13.91
N VAL A 150 12.19 -7.93 13.54
CA VAL A 150 13.63 -7.65 13.46
C VAL A 150 14.28 -7.71 14.84
N LEU A 151 13.64 -7.17 15.89
CA LEU A 151 14.12 -7.27 17.25
C LEU A 151 14.23 -8.73 17.72
N ASP A 152 13.25 -9.55 17.44
CA ASP A 152 13.26 -10.96 17.83
C ASP A 152 14.39 -11.73 17.15
N LEU A 153 14.64 -11.48 15.88
CA LEU A 153 15.77 -12.08 15.14
C LEU A 153 17.12 -11.60 15.69
N LEU A 154 17.25 -10.32 16.00
CA LEU A 154 18.47 -9.78 16.63
C LEU A 154 18.73 -10.37 18.02
N ARG A 155 17.69 -10.57 18.84
CA ARG A 155 17.77 -11.25 20.13
C ARG A 155 18.17 -12.72 20.01
N ALA A 156 17.74 -13.37 18.94
CA ALA A 156 18.15 -14.74 18.62
C ALA A 156 19.61 -14.85 18.12
N GLY A 157 20.26 -13.71 17.89
CA GLY A 157 21.69 -13.61 17.58
C GLY A 157 22.02 -13.35 16.12
N GLU A 158 21.08 -13.59 15.18
CA GLU A 158 21.34 -13.39 13.75
C GLU A 158 20.09 -13.05 12.96
N VAL A 159 20.23 -12.10 12.02
CA VAL A 159 19.27 -11.87 10.93
C VAL A 159 19.83 -12.54 9.68
N ALA A 160 19.27 -13.67 9.31
CA ALA A 160 19.70 -14.48 8.17
C ALA A 160 19.72 -13.68 6.85
N LEU A 161 20.61 -14.04 5.93
CA LEU A 161 20.78 -13.33 4.64
C LEU A 161 19.47 -13.25 3.84
N GLU A 162 18.65 -14.29 3.86
CA GLU A 162 17.35 -14.28 3.15
C GLU A 162 16.37 -13.26 3.75
N GLU A 163 16.36 -13.10 5.08
CA GLU A 163 15.54 -12.08 5.72
C GLU A 163 16.06 -10.66 5.42
N ARG A 164 17.38 -10.45 5.42
CA ARG A 164 18.00 -9.19 5.00
C ARG A 164 17.63 -8.86 3.55
N ARG A 165 17.64 -9.85 2.67
CA ARG A 165 17.22 -9.71 1.26
C ARG A 165 15.74 -9.34 1.14
N ARG A 166 14.86 -9.96 1.94
CA ARG A 166 13.42 -9.61 2.00
C ARG A 166 13.22 -8.16 2.44
N LEU A 167 13.93 -7.73 3.47
CA LEU A 167 13.88 -6.35 3.96
C LEU A 167 14.40 -5.36 2.91
N ALA A 168 15.50 -5.68 2.22
CA ALA A 168 16.04 -4.87 1.15
C ALA A 168 15.08 -4.76 -0.05
N GLN A 169 14.39 -5.85 -0.41
CA GLN A 169 13.35 -5.83 -1.43
C GLN A 169 12.24 -4.84 -1.05
N ARG A 170 11.72 -4.92 0.19
CA ARG A 170 10.70 -3.98 0.69
C ARG A 170 11.20 -2.53 0.69
N ALA A 171 12.46 -2.32 1.02
CA ALA A 171 13.08 -0.99 1.00
C ALA A 171 13.10 -0.40 -0.43
N PHE A 172 13.48 -1.17 -1.44
CA PHE A 172 13.43 -0.72 -2.84
C PHE A 172 12.00 -0.52 -3.33
N GLN A 173 11.05 -1.36 -2.94
CA GLN A 173 9.64 -1.18 -3.28
C GLN A 173 9.06 0.10 -2.66
N HIS A 174 9.41 0.39 -1.40
CA HIS A 174 8.97 1.60 -0.69
C HIS A 174 9.45 2.87 -1.41
N VAL A 175 10.72 2.92 -1.83
CA VAL A 175 11.26 4.06 -2.60
C VAL A 175 10.64 4.13 -4.00
N ALA A 176 10.47 3.00 -4.69
CA ALA A 176 9.89 2.98 -6.03
C ALA A 176 8.43 3.47 -6.03
N ALA A 177 7.62 3.07 -5.05
CA ALA A 177 6.24 3.55 -4.91
C ALA A 177 6.21 5.06 -4.62
N TYR A 178 7.11 5.54 -3.76
CA TYR A 178 7.29 6.96 -3.44
C TYR A 178 7.63 7.80 -4.68
N ASP A 179 8.66 7.40 -5.43
CA ASP A 179 9.08 8.09 -6.64
C ASP A 179 8.00 8.06 -7.74
N THR A 180 7.25 6.94 -7.83
CA THR A 180 6.11 6.80 -8.74
C THR A 180 5.02 7.83 -8.44
N ALA A 181 4.70 8.04 -7.16
CA ALA A 181 3.71 9.04 -6.75
C ALA A 181 4.17 10.47 -7.07
N ILE A 182 5.44 10.80 -6.83
CA ILE A 182 6.01 12.10 -7.20
C ILE A 182 5.96 12.31 -8.70
N ALA A 183 6.37 11.32 -9.50
CA ALA A 183 6.36 11.41 -10.96
C ALA A 183 4.94 11.60 -11.50
N ALA A 184 3.94 10.91 -10.92
CA ALA A 184 2.54 11.06 -11.30
C ALA A 184 2.02 12.47 -10.97
N TYR A 185 2.33 13.01 -9.79
CA TYR A 185 1.94 14.36 -9.38
C TYR A 185 2.56 15.42 -10.30
N LEU A 186 3.86 15.36 -10.57
CA LEU A 186 4.57 16.35 -11.39
C LEU A 186 4.13 16.30 -12.87
N ARG A 187 3.70 15.16 -13.37
CA ARG A 187 3.11 15.03 -14.71
C ARG A 187 1.81 15.82 -14.82
N GLY A 188 0.95 15.76 -13.78
CA GLY A 188 -0.38 16.38 -13.79
C GLY A 188 -1.25 15.86 -14.94
N GLU A 189 -2.14 16.72 -15.44
CA GLU A 189 -3.05 16.43 -16.56
C GLU A 189 -2.43 16.76 -17.94
N HIS A 190 -1.24 17.35 -17.96
CA HIS A 190 -0.64 17.89 -19.20
C HIS A 190 -0.13 16.83 -20.17
N GLU A 191 0.17 15.62 -19.70
CA GLU A 191 0.71 14.54 -20.51
C GLU A 191 -0.02 13.21 -20.24
N PRO A 192 -1.19 12.99 -20.89
CA PRO A 192 -1.99 11.79 -20.65
C PRO A 192 -1.31 10.49 -21.11
N PHE A 193 -0.36 10.57 -22.06
CA PHE A 193 0.37 9.42 -22.62
C PHE A 193 1.89 9.64 -22.52
N PRO A 194 2.49 9.54 -21.32
CA PRO A 194 3.92 9.76 -21.15
C PRO A 194 4.74 8.64 -21.82
N PRO A 195 5.97 8.92 -22.29
CA PRO A 195 6.83 7.89 -22.89
C PRO A 195 7.24 6.79 -21.90
N VAL A 196 7.19 7.07 -20.61
CA VAL A 196 7.40 6.09 -19.53
C VAL A 196 6.27 6.24 -18.51
N LEU A 197 5.49 5.18 -18.30
CA LEU A 197 4.44 5.12 -17.29
C LEU A 197 4.90 4.21 -16.14
N THR A 198 4.96 4.75 -14.93
CA THR A 198 5.15 3.98 -13.70
C THR A 198 3.85 3.89 -12.94
N LEU A 199 3.55 2.71 -12.38
CA LEU A 199 2.37 2.45 -11.58
C LEU A 199 2.78 1.77 -10.26
N GLY A 200 2.21 2.24 -9.16
CA GLY A 200 2.39 1.65 -7.83
C GLY A 200 1.07 1.05 -7.36
N PHE A 201 1.15 -0.14 -6.77
CA PHE A 201 0.00 -0.84 -6.21
C PHE A 201 0.30 -1.41 -4.84
N ASP A 202 -0.64 -1.23 -3.90
CA ASP A 202 -0.64 -1.86 -2.59
C ASP A 202 -1.53 -3.09 -2.59
N LYS A 203 -1.00 -4.21 -2.09
CA LYS A 203 -1.77 -5.44 -1.93
C LYS A 203 -2.81 -5.26 -0.83
N LEU A 204 -4.08 -5.53 -1.15
CA LEU A 204 -5.16 -5.55 -0.18
C LEU A 204 -5.25 -6.93 0.50
N HIS A 205 -5.44 -7.99 -0.27
CA HIS A 205 -5.51 -9.36 0.27
C HIS A 205 -5.24 -10.42 -0.81
N ASP A 206 -5.03 -11.64 -0.37
CA ASP A 206 -4.98 -12.81 -1.25
C ASP A 206 -6.40 -13.27 -1.57
N LEU A 207 -6.62 -13.78 -2.78
CA LEU A 207 -7.87 -14.42 -3.17
C LEU A 207 -7.85 -15.91 -2.82
N ARG A 208 -9.04 -16.51 -2.68
CA ARG A 208 -9.16 -17.95 -2.46
C ARG A 208 -8.44 -18.77 -3.53
N TYR A 209 -8.52 -18.35 -4.79
CA TYR A 209 -7.82 -18.89 -5.97
C TYR A 209 -7.84 -17.86 -7.10
N GLY A 210 -7.05 -18.07 -8.15
CA GLY A 210 -7.04 -17.24 -9.34
C GLY A 210 -8.21 -17.53 -10.28
N GLU A 211 -7.98 -17.48 -11.60
CA GLU A 211 -9.01 -17.83 -12.60
C GLU A 211 -9.44 -19.30 -12.47
N ASN A 212 -8.49 -20.19 -12.20
CA ASN A 212 -8.73 -21.61 -11.96
C ASN A 212 -8.33 -22.00 -10.52
N PRO A 213 -8.92 -23.09 -9.95
CA PRO A 213 -8.72 -23.48 -8.56
C PRO A 213 -7.27 -23.74 -8.14
N HIS A 214 -6.40 -24.11 -9.06
CA HIS A 214 -4.98 -24.38 -8.80
C HIS A 214 -4.08 -23.14 -8.90
N GLN A 215 -4.62 -22.01 -9.35
CA GLN A 215 -3.91 -20.74 -9.50
C GLN A 215 -4.04 -19.89 -8.23
N ARG A 216 -3.05 -19.04 -7.98
CA ARG A 216 -3.12 -18.02 -6.94
C ARG A 216 -3.56 -16.70 -7.54
N GLY A 217 -4.27 -15.89 -6.76
CA GLY A 217 -4.66 -14.53 -7.10
C GLY A 217 -4.53 -13.60 -5.91
N ALA A 218 -4.47 -12.31 -6.17
CA ALA A 218 -4.48 -11.28 -5.15
C ALA A 218 -5.15 -10.01 -5.69
N VAL A 219 -5.72 -9.21 -4.80
CA VAL A 219 -6.27 -7.90 -5.12
C VAL A 219 -5.29 -6.84 -4.68
N TYR A 220 -5.08 -5.86 -5.55
CA TYR A 220 -4.26 -4.69 -5.31
C TYR A 220 -5.08 -3.42 -5.53
N ARG A 221 -4.75 -2.39 -4.78
CA ARG A 221 -5.26 -1.03 -4.97
C ARG A 221 -4.14 -0.15 -5.51
N GLN A 222 -4.46 0.79 -6.39
CA GLN A 222 -3.48 1.78 -6.85
C GLN A 222 -3.05 2.68 -5.67
N ALA A 223 -1.74 2.80 -5.48
CA ALA A 223 -1.13 3.47 -4.32
C ALA A 223 -1.00 4.99 -4.48
N THR A 224 -1.33 5.53 -5.66
CA THR A 224 -0.98 6.91 -6.04
C THR A 224 -1.91 7.97 -5.50
N ASP A 225 -3.07 7.61 -4.95
CA ASP A 225 -4.01 8.56 -4.35
C ASP A 225 -4.79 7.93 -3.20
N PRO A 226 -4.39 8.15 -1.94
CA PRO A 226 -5.15 7.66 -0.78
C PRO A 226 -6.47 8.41 -0.55
N GLU A 227 -6.65 9.59 -1.16
CA GLU A 227 -7.88 10.40 -1.06
C GLU A 227 -8.72 10.35 -2.35
N ALA A 228 -8.22 9.76 -3.44
CA ALA A 228 -9.12 9.39 -4.52
C ALA A 228 -10.24 8.58 -3.87
N ALA A 229 -11.46 9.10 -3.98
CA ALA A 229 -12.65 8.40 -3.49
C ALA A 229 -12.50 6.93 -3.91
N PRO A 230 -12.65 5.98 -2.97
CA PRO A 230 -12.49 4.57 -3.30
C PRO A 230 -13.28 4.27 -4.56
N SER A 231 -12.61 4.10 -5.66
CA SER A 231 -13.25 3.83 -6.95
C SER A 231 -13.10 2.35 -7.27
N GLY A 232 -14.17 1.80 -7.82
CA GLY A 232 -14.19 0.42 -8.25
C GLY A 232 -14.34 -0.60 -7.13
N ILE A 233 -14.48 -1.85 -7.54
CA ILE A 233 -14.83 -2.98 -6.66
C ILE A 233 -13.73 -3.33 -5.66
N ALA A 234 -12.46 -2.99 -5.94
CA ALA A 234 -11.37 -3.22 -5.02
C ALA A 234 -11.48 -2.42 -3.70
N SER A 235 -12.26 -1.36 -3.71
CA SER A 235 -12.52 -0.49 -2.55
C SER A 235 -13.86 -0.77 -1.86
N ALA A 236 -14.63 -1.74 -2.37
CA ALA A 236 -15.92 -2.10 -1.80
C ALA A 236 -15.77 -2.79 -0.45
N THR A 237 -16.70 -2.52 0.46
CA THR A 237 -16.80 -3.22 1.74
C THR A 237 -17.59 -4.51 1.57
N LEU A 238 -17.00 -5.66 1.94
CA LEU A 238 -17.71 -6.93 2.01
C LEU A 238 -18.58 -6.95 3.27
N LEU A 239 -19.89 -6.86 3.10
CA LEU A 239 -20.85 -6.83 4.20
C LEU A 239 -21.25 -8.24 4.66
N HIS A 240 -21.36 -9.17 3.72
CA HIS A 240 -21.81 -10.55 4.01
C HIS A 240 -21.26 -11.53 2.99
N GLY A 241 -21.11 -12.80 3.39
CA GLY A 241 -20.70 -13.90 2.53
C GLY A 241 -19.20 -14.22 2.57
N PRO A 242 -18.76 -15.22 1.79
CA PRO A 242 -17.35 -15.59 1.70
C PRO A 242 -16.56 -14.59 0.86
N GLU A 243 -15.23 -14.57 1.06
CA GLU A 243 -14.31 -13.81 0.21
C GLU A 243 -14.51 -14.15 -1.28
N MET A 244 -14.42 -13.15 -2.13
CA MET A 244 -14.60 -13.29 -3.57
C MET A 244 -13.44 -14.04 -4.22
N SER A 245 -13.73 -14.77 -5.30
CA SER A 245 -12.73 -15.34 -6.19
C SER A 245 -12.29 -14.32 -7.24
N PHE A 246 -11.24 -14.65 -8.00
CA PHE A 246 -10.78 -13.83 -9.13
C PHE A 246 -11.91 -13.52 -10.11
N VAL A 247 -12.67 -14.55 -10.53
CA VAL A 247 -13.80 -14.37 -11.48
C VAL A 247 -14.88 -13.48 -10.89
N ASN A 248 -15.18 -13.61 -9.57
CA ASN A 248 -16.14 -12.71 -8.93
C ASN A 248 -15.68 -11.26 -8.97
N TYR A 249 -14.38 -10.97 -8.79
CA TYR A 249 -13.86 -9.60 -8.91
C TYR A 249 -14.00 -9.06 -10.34
N VAL A 250 -13.65 -9.85 -11.35
CA VAL A 250 -13.76 -9.44 -12.76
C VAL A 250 -15.22 -9.15 -13.14
N ASP A 251 -16.13 -10.06 -12.77
CA ASP A 251 -17.57 -9.91 -13.06
C ASP A 251 -18.17 -8.74 -12.26
N ALA A 252 -17.76 -8.58 -10.99
CA ALA A 252 -18.22 -7.51 -10.11
C ALA A 252 -17.78 -6.14 -10.59
N ASP A 253 -16.53 -6.00 -11.03
CA ASP A 253 -16.00 -4.76 -11.58
C ASP A 253 -16.72 -4.38 -12.86
N GLY A 254 -16.94 -5.34 -13.77
CA GLY A 254 -17.72 -5.13 -14.98
C GLY A 254 -19.17 -4.71 -14.70
N ALA A 255 -19.83 -5.34 -13.73
CA ALA A 255 -21.20 -4.98 -13.33
C ALA A 255 -21.27 -3.58 -12.70
N TRP A 256 -20.28 -3.26 -11.82
CA TRP A 256 -20.19 -1.97 -11.15
C TRP A 256 -19.91 -0.82 -12.11
N GLN A 257 -18.99 -0.98 -13.04
CA GLN A 257 -18.71 0.03 -14.05
C GLN A 257 -19.95 0.25 -14.94
N ALA A 258 -20.53 -0.84 -15.46
CA ALA A 258 -21.68 -0.75 -16.37
C ALA A 258 -22.91 -0.08 -15.72
N VAL A 259 -23.17 -0.27 -14.42
CA VAL A 259 -24.36 0.33 -13.78
C VAL A 259 -24.23 1.85 -13.62
N TRP A 260 -22.99 2.38 -13.56
CA TRP A 260 -22.72 3.81 -13.45
C TRP A 260 -22.66 4.56 -14.78
N ASP A 261 -22.78 3.85 -15.91
CA ASP A 261 -22.97 4.49 -17.21
C ASP A 261 -24.39 5.08 -17.37
N PHE A 262 -25.30 4.79 -16.43
CA PHE A 262 -26.70 5.23 -16.45
C PHE A 262 -27.00 6.17 -15.29
N GLU A 263 -27.69 7.29 -15.60
CA GLU A 263 -28.17 8.23 -14.58
C GLU A 263 -29.47 7.76 -13.91
N GLU A 264 -30.33 7.04 -14.66
CA GLU A 264 -31.59 6.49 -14.17
C GLU A 264 -31.34 5.33 -13.20
N PRO A 265 -32.32 4.99 -12.33
CA PRO A 265 -32.24 3.80 -11.51
C PRO A 265 -32.10 2.55 -12.40
N THR A 266 -30.96 1.87 -12.27
CA THR A 266 -30.53 0.80 -13.19
C THR A 266 -30.08 -0.43 -12.44
N CYS A 267 -30.43 -1.59 -13.00
CA CYS A 267 -29.93 -2.91 -12.62
C CYS A 267 -29.11 -3.49 -13.77
N VAL A 268 -27.93 -4.01 -13.46
CA VAL A 268 -27.03 -4.73 -14.36
C VAL A 268 -26.77 -6.13 -13.82
N ILE A 269 -26.89 -7.14 -14.65
CA ILE A 269 -26.57 -8.54 -14.33
C ILE A 269 -25.43 -8.98 -15.25
N VAL A 270 -24.30 -9.39 -14.67
CA VAL A 270 -23.09 -9.81 -15.41
C VAL A 270 -22.72 -11.23 -15.06
N LYS A 271 -22.24 -11.95 -16.05
CA LYS A 271 -21.57 -13.24 -15.88
C LYS A 271 -20.49 -13.39 -16.94
N HIS A 272 -19.29 -13.86 -16.52
CA HIS A 272 -18.13 -14.02 -17.41
C HIS A 272 -17.77 -12.70 -18.14
N ALA A 273 -17.71 -11.61 -17.36
CA ALA A 273 -17.42 -10.24 -17.79
C ALA A 273 -18.38 -9.71 -18.90
N THR A 274 -19.53 -10.32 -19.09
CA THR A 274 -20.50 -9.94 -20.12
C THR A 274 -21.88 -9.71 -19.51
N PRO A 275 -22.59 -8.61 -19.86
CA PRO A 275 -23.94 -8.39 -19.39
C PRO A 275 -24.91 -9.46 -19.89
N CYS A 276 -25.64 -10.10 -18.97
CA CYS A 276 -26.82 -10.95 -19.27
C CYS A 276 -28.03 -10.08 -19.48
N GLY A 277 -28.09 -8.92 -18.81
CA GLY A 277 -29.17 -7.96 -19.00
C GLY A 277 -28.91 -6.66 -18.25
N ILE A 278 -29.39 -5.57 -18.82
CA ILE A 278 -29.37 -4.21 -18.27
C ILE A 278 -30.74 -3.61 -18.45
N ALA A 279 -31.27 -2.98 -17.41
CA ALA A 279 -32.52 -2.24 -17.52
C ALA A 279 -32.58 -1.06 -16.54
N SER A 280 -33.13 0.06 -17.04
CA SER A 280 -33.38 1.27 -16.27
C SER A 280 -34.88 1.52 -16.15
N ARG A 281 -35.37 1.74 -14.92
CA ARG A 281 -36.76 2.10 -14.60
C ARG A 281 -36.80 2.87 -13.31
N ASP A 282 -37.76 3.75 -13.14
CA ASP A 282 -38.00 4.47 -11.88
C ASP A 282 -38.23 3.50 -10.70
N ASP A 283 -38.92 2.39 -10.95
CA ASP A 283 -39.06 1.30 -10.01
C ASP A 283 -37.88 0.30 -10.19
N MET A 284 -37.04 0.23 -9.16
CA MET A 284 -35.84 -0.61 -9.16
C MET A 284 -36.17 -2.12 -9.21
N ILE A 285 -37.30 -2.56 -8.63
CA ILE A 285 -37.72 -3.94 -8.71
C ILE A 285 -38.07 -4.27 -10.17
N ARG A 286 -38.74 -3.35 -10.85
CA ARG A 286 -39.06 -3.52 -12.26
C ARG A 286 -37.82 -3.48 -13.16
N ALA A 287 -36.82 -2.62 -12.82
CA ALA A 287 -35.53 -2.64 -13.52
C ALA A 287 -34.86 -4.01 -13.38
N TYR A 288 -34.83 -4.55 -12.17
CA TYR A 288 -34.26 -5.88 -11.90
C TYR A 288 -35.00 -7.01 -12.69
N GLU A 289 -36.32 -7.05 -12.65
CA GLU A 289 -37.09 -8.06 -13.40
C GLU A 289 -36.79 -8.02 -14.91
N LEU A 290 -36.67 -6.83 -15.47
CA LEU A 290 -36.38 -6.65 -16.88
C LEU A 290 -34.96 -7.02 -17.25
N ALA A 291 -33.98 -6.66 -16.39
CA ALA A 291 -32.60 -7.08 -16.58
C ALA A 291 -32.47 -8.60 -16.55
N LEU A 292 -33.15 -9.28 -15.60
CA LEU A 292 -33.16 -10.73 -15.55
C LEU A 292 -33.85 -11.35 -16.78
N ALA A 293 -34.91 -10.74 -17.31
CA ALA A 293 -35.61 -11.22 -18.49
C ALA A 293 -34.77 -11.12 -19.78
N GLY A 294 -33.67 -10.38 -19.80
CA GLY A 294 -32.76 -10.27 -20.94
C GLY A 294 -32.13 -11.61 -21.32
N ASP A 295 -31.50 -12.28 -20.38
CA ASP A 295 -31.01 -13.67 -20.53
C ASP A 295 -31.03 -14.38 -19.16
N PRO A 296 -32.19 -14.91 -18.78
CA PRO A 296 -32.35 -15.56 -17.49
C PRO A 296 -31.57 -16.87 -17.34
N LEU A 297 -31.18 -17.49 -18.46
CA LEU A 297 -30.36 -18.71 -18.43
C LEU A 297 -28.94 -18.39 -18.01
N SER A 298 -28.30 -17.42 -18.62
CA SER A 298 -26.96 -17.00 -18.33
C SER A 298 -26.83 -16.27 -16.97
N ALA A 299 -27.89 -15.59 -16.53
CA ALA A 299 -27.93 -14.85 -15.28
C ALA A 299 -27.78 -15.73 -14.02
N TYR A 300 -28.05 -17.04 -14.12
CA TYR A 300 -27.89 -17.95 -12.97
C TYR A 300 -26.44 -18.07 -12.50
N GLY A 301 -26.18 -17.73 -11.24
CA GLY A 301 -24.85 -17.71 -10.68
C GLY A 301 -24.01 -16.48 -11.11
N GLY A 302 -24.64 -15.47 -11.67
CA GLY A 302 -24.01 -14.20 -12.04
C GLY A 302 -23.87 -13.24 -10.87
N ILE A 303 -23.46 -12.02 -11.20
CA ILE A 303 -23.30 -10.87 -10.31
C ILE A 303 -24.36 -9.84 -10.67
N ILE A 304 -24.97 -9.24 -9.67
CA ILE A 304 -25.97 -8.19 -9.85
C ILE A 304 -25.47 -6.87 -9.24
N ALA A 305 -25.59 -5.78 -9.97
CA ALA A 305 -25.27 -4.44 -9.51
C ALA A 305 -26.47 -3.49 -9.67
N PHE A 306 -26.64 -2.62 -8.67
CA PHE A 306 -27.60 -1.52 -8.66
C PHE A 306 -26.86 -0.18 -8.47
N ASN A 307 -27.34 0.89 -9.12
CA ASN A 307 -26.85 2.25 -8.89
C ASN A 307 -27.67 3.03 -7.87
N ARG A 308 -28.51 2.37 -7.10
CA ARG A 308 -29.32 2.92 -5.99
C ARG A 308 -29.21 2.01 -4.77
N PRO A 309 -29.51 2.53 -3.57
CA PRO A 309 -29.54 1.72 -2.36
C PRO A 309 -30.49 0.51 -2.49
N VAL A 310 -30.09 -0.58 -1.84
CA VAL A 310 -30.91 -1.80 -1.72
C VAL A 310 -31.67 -1.74 -0.40
N ASP A 311 -32.99 -1.68 -0.48
CA ASP A 311 -33.89 -1.75 0.67
C ASP A 311 -34.47 -3.17 0.84
N ALA A 312 -35.25 -3.38 1.90
CA ALA A 312 -35.91 -4.67 2.19
C ALA A 312 -36.81 -5.18 1.05
N ALA A 313 -37.48 -4.27 0.34
CA ALA A 313 -38.38 -4.66 -0.75
C ALA A 313 -37.58 -5.19 -1.95
N LEU A 314 -36.52 -4.48 -2.35
CA LEU A 314 -35.66 -4.91 -3.45
C LEU A 314 -34.86 -6.18 -3.07
N ALA A 315 -34.33 -6.26 -1.82
CA ALA A 315 -33.64 -7.44 -1.33
C ALA A 315 -34.56 -8.68 -1.37
N THR A 316 -35.81 -8.52 -0.93
CA THR A 316 -36.83 -9.59 -0.99
C THR A 316 -37.13 -10.00 -2.43
N ALA A 317 -37.30 -9.03 -3.35
CA ALA A 317 -37.54 -9.31 -4.75
C ALA A 317 -36.36 -10.10 -5.37
N VAL A 318 -35.12 -9.70 -5.14
CA VAL A 318 -33.93 -10.43 -5.62
C VAL A 318 -33.85 -11.83 -5.03
N ARG A 319 -34.16 -11.98 -3.75
CA ARG A 319 -34.09 -13.25 -3.03
C ARG A 319 -35.20 -14.26 -3.47
N GLU A 320 -36.40 -13.79 -3.79
CA GLU A 320 -37.56 -14.65 -4.03
C GLU A 320 -37.83 -14.88 -5.49
N VAL A 321 -37.24 -14.13 -6.40
CA VAL A 321 -37.45 -14.27 -7.82
C VAL A 321 -37.14 -15.70 -8.30
N ARG A 322 -37.96 -16.18 -9.18
CA ARG A 322 -37.74 -17.46 -9.86
C ARG A 322 -37.34 -17.23 -11.30
N ASN A 323 -36.35 -17.98 -11.74
CA ASN A 323 -35.93 -17.97 -13.12
C ASN A 323 -37.15 -18.30 -14.03
N PRO A 324 -37.50 -17.41 -14.96
CA PRO A 324 -38.72 -17.57 -15.76
C PRO A 324 -38.68 -18.79 -16.66
N LEU A 325 -37.52 -19.36 -16.97
CA LEU A 325 -37.38 -20.54 -17.82
C LEU A 325 -37.41 -21.86 -17.03
N SER A 326 -36.69 -21.89 -15.88
CA SER A 326 -36.56 -23.13 -15.10
C SER A 326 -37.55 -23.24 -13.94
N GLY A 327 -38.18 -22.14 -13.53
CA GLY A 327 -39.01 -22.06 -12.33
C GLY A 327 -38.26 -22.21 -11.01
N GLN A 328 -36.92 -22.44 -11.06
CA GLN A 328 -36.08 -22.52 -9.88
C GLN A 328 -35.76 -21.12 -9.33
N ARG A 329 -35.42 -21.06 -8.06
CA ARG A 329 -34.97 -19.81 -7.43
C ARG A 329 -33.71 -19.31 -8.13
N GLN A 330 -33.69 -18.02 -8.47
CA GLN A 330 -32.50 -17.40 -9.03
C GLN A 330 -31.38 -17.34 -7.98
N LEU A 331 -30.17 -17.61 -8.40
CA LEU A 331 -28.97 -17.54 -7.57
C LEU A 331 -28.02 -16.48 -8.13
N TYR A 332 -27.51 -15.63 -7.25
CA TYR A 332 -26.41 -14.72 -7.55
C TYR A 332 -25.24 -14.98 -6.61
N HIS A 333 -24.02 -14.86 -7.12
CA HIS A 333 -22.80 -15.01 -6.30
C HIS A 333 -22.46 -13.73 -5.52
N VAL A 334 -22.72 -12.57 -6.12
CA VAL A 334 -22.46 -11.26 -5.51
C VAL A 334 -23.62 -10.31 -5.87
N LEU A 335 -23.97 -9.47 -4.89
CA LEU A 335 -24.87 -8.35 -5.08
C LEU A 335 -24.12 -7.08 -4.64
N ILE A 336 -24.15 -6.05 -5.49
CA ILE A 336 -23.39 -4.80 -5.31
C ILE A 336 -24.35 -3.63 -5.40
N ALA A 337 -24.19 -2.67 -4.48
CA ALA A 337 -24.93 -1.42 -4.47
C ALA A 337 -24.11 -0.32 -3.79
N PRO A 338 -24.46 0.98 -3.98
CA PRO A 338 -23.83 2.08 -3.25
C PRO A 338 -24.04 1.95 -1.75
N GLU A 339 -25.17 1.41 -1.34
CA GLU A 339 -25.60 1.27 0.05
C GLU A 339 -26.63 0.16 0.20
N PHE A 340 -26.69 -0.43 1.40
CA PHE A 340 -27.77 -1.30 1.85
C PHE A 340 -28.40 -0.68 3.08
N THR A 341 -29.72 -0.64 3.12
CA THR A 341 -30.41 -0.24 4.35
C THR A 341 -30.31 -1.35 5.39
N ASP A 342 -30.45 -1.03 6.68
CA ASP A 342 -30.33 -2.01 7.78
C ASP A 342 -31.31 -3.20 7.62
N ASP A 343 -32.48 -2.94 7.04
CA ASP A 343 -33.51 -3.95 6.74
C ASP A 343 -33.35 -4.60 5.34
N GLY A 344 -32.45 -4.07 4.51
CA GLY A 344 -32.08 -4.61 3.21
C GLY A 344 -30.92 -5.61 3.25
N LEU A 345 -30.20 -5.66 4.38
CA LEU A 345 -29.15 -6.64 4.66
C LEU A 345 -29.74 -7.95 5.21
#